data_fd902b5a4b29fca6e27e024b9770dec0
#
_entry.id   fd902b5a4b29fca6e27e024b9770dec0
#
_cell.length_a   1.000
_cell.length_b   1.000
_cell.length_c   1.000
_cell.angle_alpha   90.00
_cell.angle_beta   90.00
_cell.angle_gamma   90.00
#
_symmetry.space_group_name_H-M   'P 1'
#
loop_
_entity.id
_entity.type
_entity.pdbx_description
1 polymer ?
#
loop_
_entity_poly.entity_id
_entity_poly.type
_entity_poly.pdbx_seq_one_letter_code
_entity_poly.pdbx_strand_id
1 'polypeptide(L)'
;MMSPGSGISLDPWFDNYADRAEGLSASEVRALFAVASRPEVVSLAGGMPFVAALPFDKVRSSVDRVLSEAGATALQYGSGQGLPALRERILEIMALEGIRAGVDEVVVTTGSQQGLDLIAKLFINPGDAIL
;
A
#
# COMPACT_ATOMS: atom_id res chain seq x y z
N MET A 1 39.27 -18.85 10.29
CA MET A 1 38.09 -18.55 11.11
C MET A 1 38.28 -17.13 11.62
N MET A 2 37.87 -16.16 10.80
CA MET A 2 38.00 -14.73 11.14
C MET A 2 36.68 -14.27 11.74
N SER A 3 36.70 -13.79 12.99
CA SER A 3 35.56 -13.14 13.65
C SER A 3 35.16 -11.91 12.84
N PRO A 4 33.88 -11.69 12.57
CA PRO A 4 33.43 -10.44 11.98
C PRO A 4 33.64 -9.31 12.99
N GLY A 5 34.26 -8.24 12.50
CA GLY A 5 34.66 -7.09 13.28
C GLY A 5 33.50 -6.43 14.04
N SER A 6 33.78 -6.00 15.23
CA SER A 6 32.93 -5.20 16.09
C SER A 6 32.65 -3.83 15.44
N GLY A 7 31.73 -3.79 14.48
CA GLY A 7 31.08 -2.56 14.08
C GLY A 7 30.17 -2.14 15.23
N ILE A 8 30.28 -0.88 15.68
CA ILE A 8 29.37 -0.30 16.64
C ILE A 8 27.98 -0.36 16.01
N SER A 9 27.15 -1.30 16.45
CA SER A 9 25.74 -1.31 16.07
C SER A 9 25.09 -0.08 16.70
N LEU A 10 24.65 0.87 15.87
CA LEU A 10 23.90 2.04 16.33
C LEU A 10 22.46 1.68 16.71
N ASP A 11 22.07 0.43 16.46
CA ASP A 11 20.74 -0.07 16.76
C ASP A 11 20.80 -1.05 17.94
N PRO A 12 20.30 -0.64 19.13
CA PRO A 12 20.32 -1.50 20.31
C PRO A 12 19.41 -2.73 20.21
N TRP A 13 18.56 -2.81 19.19
CA TRP A 13 17.63 -3.91 18.97
C TRP A 13 18.10 -4.91 17.89
N PHE A 14 19.26 -4.69 17.29
CA PHE A 14 19.76 -5.48 16.16
C PHE A 14 19.74 -6.99 16.45
N ASP A 15 20.17 -7.42 17.61
CA ASP A 15 20.21 -8.84 18.00
C ASP A 15 18.83 -9.45 18.30
N ASN A 16 17.77 -8.63 18.33
CA ASN A 16 16.39 -9.06 18.58
C ASN A 16 15.55 -9.10 17.32
N TYR A 17 16.11 -8.78 16.17
CA TYR A 17 15.38 -8.85 14.91
C TYR A 17 15.17 -10.29 14.48
N ALA A 18 14.05 -10.56 13.84
CA ALA A 18 13.80 -11.84 13.22
C ALA A 18 14.70 -12.02 11.99
N ASP A 19 15.07 -13.27 11.67
CA ASP A 19 15.95 -13.63 10.54
C ASP A 19 15.52 -12.97 9.22
N ARG A 20 14.23 -12.81 8.98
CA ARG A 20 13.69 -12.11 7.81
C ARG A 20 14.08 -10.63 7.70
N ALA A 21 14.52 -10.02 8.79
CA ALA A 21 14.97 -8.63 8.79
C ALA A 21 16.40 -8.48 8.23
N GLU A 22 17.22 -9.54 8.24
CA GLU A 22 18.58 -9.51 7.71
C GLU A 22 18.61 -9.19 6.20
N GLY A 23 17.56 -9.57 5.47
CA GLY A 23 17.42 -9.28 4.03
C GLY A 23 16.76 -7.93 3.70
N LEU A 24 16.31 -7.16 4.72
CA LEU A 24 15.67 -5.88 4.48
C LEU A 24 16.70 -4.79 4.22
N SER A 25 16.76 -4.33 2.99
CA SER A 25 17.54 -3.16 2.59
C SER A 25 16.63 -2.00 2.21
N ALA A 26 17.13 -0.77 2.35
CA ALA A 26 16.41 0.38 1.84
C ALA A 26 16.24 0.24 0.32
N SER A 27 15.00 0.36 -0.17
CA SER A 27 14.70 0.24 -1.58
C SER A 27 15.46 1.32 -2.37
N GLU A 28 16.24 0.90 -3.37
CA GLU A 28 16.93 1.82 -4.30
C GLU A 28 15.93 2.73 -5.03
N VAL A 29 14.72 2.22 -5.31
CA VAL A 29 13.62 3.00 -5.88
C VAL A 29 13.22 4.16 -4.97
N ARG A 30 13.25 3.96 -3.66
CA ARG A 30 12.96 5.04 -2.70
C ARG A 30 14.03 6.15 -2.74
N ALA A 31 15.29 5.81 -2.98
CA ALA A 31 16.36 6.81 -3.16
C ALA A 31 16.13 7.63 -4.44
N LEU A 32 15.63 7.01 -5.52
CA LEU A 32 15.24 7.72 -6.74
C LEU A 32 14.08 8.70 -6.51
N PHE A 33 13.13 8.38 -5.66
CA PHE A 33 12.04 9.30 -5.31
C PHE A 33 12.54 10.59 -4.65
N ALA A 34 13.58 10.54 -3.83
CA ALA A 34 14.16 11.71 -3.21
C ALA A 34 14.76 12.69 -4.25
N VAL A 35 15.30 12.16 -5.35
CA VAL A 35 15.78 12.97 -6.48
C VAL A 35 14.62 13.45 -7.34
N ALA A 36 13.66 12.57 -7.63
CA ALA A 36 12.49 12.86 -8.46
C ALA A 36 11.57 13.93 -7.87
N SER A 37 11.61 14.13 -6.54
CA SER A 37 10.80 15.11 -5.82
C SER A 37 11.38 16.53 -5.84
N ARG A 38 12.56 16.75 -6.44
CA ARG A 38 13.15 18.08 -6.53
C ARG A 38 12.40 18.91 -7.58
N PRO A 39 12.11 20.20 -7.30
CA PRO A 39 11.30 21.06 -8.20
C PRO A 39 11.88 21.21 -9.60
N GLU A 40 13.20 21.10 -9.74
CA GLU A 40 13.93 21.24 -11.01
C GLU A 40 13.97 19.95 -11.83
N VAL A 41 13.48 18.82 -11.28
CA VAL A 41 13.54 17.51 -11.93
C VAL A 41 12.20 17.15 -12.53
N VAL A 42 12.17 16.90 -13.83
CA VAL A 42 11.06 16.27 -14.52
C VAL A 42 11.27 14.76 -14.49
N SER A 43 10.55 14.07 -13.60
CA SER A 43 10.70 12.63 -13.45
C SER A 43 9.75 11.87 -14.36
N LEU A 44 10.30 10.94 -15.15
CA LEU A 44 9.54 9.94 -15.91
C LEU A 44 9.61 8.55 -15.27
N ALA A 45 10.17 8.47 -14.05
CA ALA A 45 10.34 7.24 -13.29
C ALA A 45 9.34 7.14 -12.14
N GLY A 46 9.12 5.91 -11.65
CA GLY A 46 8.39 5.63 -10.42
C GLY A 46 6.87 5.68 -10.51
N GLY A 47 6.28 6.05 -11.65
CA GLY A 47 4.83 6.01 -11.85
C GLY A 47 4.03 6.91 -10.89
N MET A 48 4.62 8.02 -10.43
CA MET A 48 3.91 8.94 -9.51
C MET A 48 2.72 9.60 -10.22
N PRO A 49 1.49 9.51 -9.66
CA PRO A 49 0.32 10.11 -10.27
C PRO A 49 0.40 11.64 -10.24
N PHE A 50 -0.13 12.29 -11.27
CA PHE A 50 -0.28 13.74 -11.30
C PHE A 50 -1.45 14.19 -10.40
N VAL A 51 -1.21 14.22 -9.10
CA VAL A 51 -2.21 14.52 -8.07
C VAL A 51 -2.83 15.91 -8.24
N ALA A 52 -2.09 16.87 -8.81
CA ALA A 52 -2.61 18.23 -9.05
C ALA A 52 -3.81 18.28 -10.01
N ALA A 53 -4.02 17.23 -10.83
CA ALA A 53 -5.20 17.12 -11.69
C ALA A 53 -6.47 16.64 -10.96
N LEU A 54 -6.38 16.24 -9.70
CA LEU A 54 -7.54 15.79 -8.94
C LEU A 54 -8.50 16.97 -8.64
N PRO A 55 -9.81 16.73 -8.72
CA PRO A 55 -10.82 17.75 -8.40
C PRO A 55 -10.96 17.92 -6.88
N PHE A 56 -10.02 18.63 -6.25
CA PHE A 56 -9.94 18.78 -4.79
C PHE A 56 -11.23 19.30 -4.15
N ASP A 57 -11.99 20.16 -4.83
CA ASP A 57 -13.28 20.65 -4.30
C ASP A 57 -14.30 19.52 -4.20
N LYS A 58 -14.32 18.58 -5.16
CA LYS A 58 -15.19 17.39 -5.08
C LYS A 58 -14.73 16.44 -3.97
N VAL A 59 -13.43 16.29 -3.79
CA VAL A 59 -12.88 15.48 -2.69
C VAL A 59 -13.30 16.08 -1.35
N ARG A 60 -13.10 17.40 -1.17
CA ARG A 60 -13.48 18.12 0.06
C ARG A 60 -14.97 17.97 0.34
N SER A 61 -15.83 18.28 -0.63
CA SER A 61 -17.29 18.19 -0.45
C SER A 61 -17.75 16.76 -0.14
N SER A 62 -17.08 15.74 -0.68
CA SER A 62 -17.37 14.34 -0.36
C SER A 62 -16.99 13.99 1.08
N VAL A 63 -15.84 14.47 1.56
CA VAL A 63 -15.42 14.28 2.96
C VAL A 63 -16.38 14.99 3.90
N ASP A 64 -16.72 16.25 3.64
CA ASP A 64 -17.65 17.05 4.45
C ASP A 64 -19.02 16.37 4.54
N ARG A 65 -19.54 15.86 3.43
CA ARG A 65 -20.78 15.11 3.38
C ARG A 65 -20.73 13.86 4.25
N VAL A 66 -19.69 13.02 4.09
CA VAL A 66 -19.55 11.79 4.87
C VAL A 66 -19.46 12.07 6.36
N LEU A 67 -18.71 13.09 6.77
CA LEU A 67 -18.59 13.45 8.17
C LEU A 67 -19.90 14.00 8.74
N SER A 68 -20.65 14.75 7.95
CA SER A 68 -21.94 15.32 8.37
C SER A 68 -23.05 14.27 8.47
N GLU A 69 -23.10 13.33 7.53
CA GLU A 69 -24.19 12.35 7.42
C GLU A 69 -23.92 11.08 8.25
N ALA A 70 -22.66 10.64 8.34
CA ALA A 70 -22.27 9.35 8.90
C ALA A 70 -20.92 9.38 9.62
N GLY A 71 -20.48 10.50 10.16
CA GLY A 71 -19.14 10.67 10.72
C GLY A 71 -18.79 9.65 11.80
N ALA A 72 -19.69 9.37 12.72
CA ALA A 72 -19.44 8.36 13.77
C ALA A 72 -19.20 6.95 13.20
N THR A 73 -19.95 6.57 12.16
CA THR A 73 -19.79 5.27 11.48
C THR A 73 -18.54 5.27 10.61
N ALA A 74 -18.28 6.36 9.89
CA ALA A 74 -17.14 6.46 8.97
C ALA A 74 -15.78 6.42 9.70
N LEU A 75 -15.73 6.91 10.94
CA LEU A 75 -14.52 6.93 11.77
C LEU A 75 -14.42 5.73 12.72
N GLN A 76 -15.38 4.81 12.69
CA GLN A 76 -15.38 3.62 13.53
C GLN A 76 -14.67 2.45 12.84
N TYR A 77 -14.30 1.44 13.61
CA TYR A 77 -13.80 0.18 13.08
C TYR A 77 -14.81 -0.43 12.09
N GLY A 78 -14.30 -0.84 10.93
CA GLY A 78 -15.10 -1.44 9.87
C GLY A 78 -14.85 -2.94 9.70
N SER A 79 -15.48 -3.52 8.68
CA SER A 79 -15.21 -4.89 8.24
C SER A 79 -13.78 -4.99 7.68
N GLY A 80 -13.11 -6.11 7.98
CA GLY A 80 -11.80 -6.43 7.40
C GLY A 80 -11.78 -6.55 5.88
N GLN A 81 -12.95 -6.74 5.25
CA GLN A 81 -13.10 -6.78 3.78
C GLN A 81 -13.37 -5.41 3.16
N GLY A 82 -13.67 -4.40 3.95
CA GLY A 82 -14.14 -3.08 3.50
C GLY A 82 -15.67 -2.96 3.51
N LEU A 83 -16.13 -1.71 3.38
CA LEU A 83 -17.57 -1.41 3.39
C LEU A 83 -18.28 -2.07 2.19
N PRO A 84 -19.44 -2.74 2.40
CA PRO A 84 -20.18 -3.37 1.31
C PRO A 84 -20.48 -2.42 0.15
N ALA A 85 -20.96 -1.22 0.44
CA ALA A 85 -21.26 -0.21 -0.56
C ALA A 85 -20.03 0.20 -1.40
N LEU A 86 -18.83 0.23 -0.79
CA LEU A 86 -17.59 0.48 -1.54
C LEU A 86 -17.24 -0.69 -2.45
N ARG A 87 -17.38 -1.92 -1.96
CA ARG A 87 -17.12 -3.13 -2.77
C ARG A 87 -18.05 -3.23 -3.97
N GLU A 88 -19.33 -2.88 -3.81
CA GLU A 88 -20.31 -2.79 -4.90
C GLU A 88 -19.87 -1.75 -5.95
N ARG A 89 -19.44 -0.57 -5.54
CA ARG A 89 -18.92 0.47 -6.46
C ARG A 89 -17.66 0.04 -7.20
N ILE A 90 -16.77 -0.68 -6.53
CA ILE A 90 -15.59 -1.26 -7.16
C ILE A 90 -16.02 -2.23 -8.26
N LEU A 91 -16.99 -3.10 -8.01
CA LEU A 91 -17.49 -4.06 -9.03
C LEU A 91 -18.11 -3.35 -10.21
N GLU A 92 -18.84 -2.26 -10.02
CA GLU A 92 -19.39 -1.45 -11.14
C GLU A 92 -18.26 -0.92 -12.04
N ILE A 93 -17.16 -0.43 -11.45
CA ILE A 93 -16.00 0.06 -12.19
C ILE A 93 -15.28 -1.11 -12.90
N MET A 94 -15.05 -2.21 -12.20
CA MET A 94 -14.39 -3.40 -12.76
C MET A 94 -15.19 -4.02 -13.92
N ALA A 95 -16.52 -3.93 -13.89
CA ALA A 95 -17.37 -4.40 -14.97
C ALA A 95 -17.14 -3.62 -16.28
N LEU A 96 -16.71 -2.35 -16.22
CA LEU A 96 -16.34 -1.57 -17.42
C LEU A 96 -15.10 -2.13 -18.10
N GLU A 97 -14.22 -2.77 -17.33
CA GLU A 97 -13.01 -3.46 -17.82
C GLU A 97 -13.27 -4.95 -18.16
N GLY A 98 -14.53 -5.37 -18.15
CA GLY A 98 -14.93 -6.75 -18.46
C GLY A 98 -14.75 -7.74 -17.32
N ILE A 99 -14.37 -7.29 -16.14
CA ILE A 99 -14.20 -8.14 -14.95
C ILE A 99 -15.54 -8.27 -14.23
N ARG A 100 -16.00 -9.51 -14.05
CA ARG A 100 -17.25 -9.82 -13.34
C ARG A 100 -16.93 -10.67 -12.10
N ALA A 101 -17.35 -10.20 -10.94
CA ALA A 101 -17.14 -10.87 -9.66
C ALA A 101 -18.34 -10.61 -8.74
N GLY A 102 -18.49 -11.42 -7.70
CA GLY A 102 -19.41 -11.20 -6.61
C GLY A 102 -18.82 -10.26 -5.54
N VAL A 103 -19.69 -9.67 -4.74
CA VAL A 103 -19.27 -8.74 -3.67
C VAL A 103 -18.33 -9.41 -2.64
N ASP A 104 -18.48 -10.72 -2.44
CA ASP A 104 -17.66 -11.49 -1.51
C ASP A 104 -16.26 -11.84 -2.06
N GLU A 105 -16.04 -11.59 -3.35
CA GLU A 105 -14.76 -11.78 -4.03
C GLU A 105 -13.92 -10.48 -4.05
N VAL A 106 -14.40 -9.42 -3.42
CA VAL A 106 -13.72 -8.12 -3.32
C VAL A 106 -13.28 -7.83 -1.90
N VAL A 107 -12.00 -7.54 -1.73
CA VAL A 107 -11.41 -7.07 -0.48
C VAL A 107 -10.74 -5.72 -0.70
N VAL A 108 -11.08 -4.74 0.14
CA VAL A 108 -10.44 -3.41 0.11
C VAL A 108 -9.19 -3.45 0.96
N THR A 109 -8.05 -3.12 0.37
CA THR A 109 -6.75 -3.10 1.05
C THR A 109 -6.22 -1.68 1.21
N THR A 110 -5.32 -1.48 2.16
CA THR A 110 -4.60 -0.22 2.35
C THR A 110 -3.48 -0.12 1.30
N GLY A 111 -3.88 0.15 0.07
CA GLY A 111 -3.01 0.18 -1.09
C GLY A 111 -2.62 -1.22 -1.60
N SER A 112 -1.99 -1.24 -2.78
CA SER A 112 -1.57 -2.48 -3.46
C SER A 112 -0.51 -3.26 -2.67
N GLN A 113 0.32 -2.60 -1.88
CA GLN A 113 1.35 -3.24 -1.07
C GLN A 113 0.76 -4.23 -0.07
N GLN A 114 -0.34 -3.87 0.60
CA GLN A 114 -1.04 -4.80 1.48
C GLN A 114 -1.66 -5.96 0.69
N GLY A 115 -2.20 -5.69 -0.50
CA GLY A 115 -2.73 -6.74 -1.36
C GLY A 115 -1.66 -7.78 -1.73
N LEU A 116 -0.48 -7.32 -2.16
CA LEU A 116 0.66 -8.18 -2.49
C LEU A 116 1.13 -8.99 -1.28
N ASP A 117 1.25 -8.36 -0.10
CA ASP A 117 1.66 -9.02 1.13
C ASP A 117 0.67 -10.14 1.54
N LEU A 118 -0.63 -9.87 1.44
CA LEU A 118 -1.67 -10.86 1.75
C LEU A 118 -1.65 -12.02 0.75
N ILE A 119 -1.52 -11.75 -0.55
CA ILE A 119 -1.43 -12.80 -1.58
C ILE A 119 -0.18 -13.65 -1.35
N ALA A 120 0.96 -13.02 -1.10
CA ALA A 120 2.19 -13.75 -0.81
C ALA A 120 2.05 -14.67 0.41
N LYS A 121 1.45 -14.19 1.50
CA LYS A 121 1.23 -14.98 2.70
C LYS A 121 0.26 -16.14 2.51
N LEU A 122 -0.70 -16.02 1.59
CA LEU A 122 -1.70 -17.06 1.34
C LEU A 122 -1.23 -18.15 0.38
N PHE A 123 -0.39 -17.81 -0.60
CA PHE A 123 -0.11 -18.68 -1.73
C PHE A 123 1.37 -19.07 -1.89
N ILE A 124 2.29 -18.47 -1.13
CA ILE A 124 3.73 -18.66 -1.34
C ILE A 124 4.37 -19.26 -0.09
N ASN A 125 5.08 -20.38 -0.28
CA ASN A 125 5.89 -21.03 0.75
C ASN A 125 7.37 -20.67 0.58
N PRO A 126 8.19 -20.82 1.64
CA PRO A 126 9.65 -20.72 1.50
C PRO A 126 10.19 -21.66 0.42
N GLY A 127 10.89 -21.08 -0.56
CA GLY A 127 11.46 -21.83 -1.68
C GLY A 127 10.61 -21.83 -2.96
N ASP A 128 9.38 -21.30 -2.93
CA ASP A 128 8.57 -21.14 -4.14
C ASP A 128 9.15 -20.03 -5.03
N ALA A 129 9.07 -20.25 -6.35
CA ALA A 129 9.46 -19.25 -7.33
C ALA A 129 8.28 -18.34 -7.72
N ILE A 130 8.53 -17.04 -7.73
CA ILE A 130 7.58 -16.02 -8.21
C ILE A 130 8.11 -15.51 -9.55
N LEU A 131 7.26 -15.48 -10.57
CA LEU A 131 7.59 -14.98 -11.92
C LEU A 131 6.91 -13.63 -12.16
#